data_5b972e593285391f279a7bddbad73d35
#
_entry.id   5b972e593285391f279a7bddbad73d35
#
_cell.length_a   1.000
_cell.length_b   1.000
_cell.length_c   1.000
_cell.angle_alpha   90.00
_cell.angle_beta   90.00
_cell.angle_gamma   90.00
#
_symmetry.space_group_name_H-M   'P 1'
#
loop_
_entity.id
_entity.type
_entity.pdbx_description
1 polymer ?
#
loop_
_entity_poly.entity_id
_entity_poly.type
_entity_poly.pdbx_seq_one_letter_code
_entity_poly.pdbx_strand_id
1 'polypeptide(L)'
;GDLLPEAACIVNPNVGGCDFPSKALAGCGVMFYVLMALRTELRNRGVFDRTTQPRLDKLSDLVALGTVADVVQLDHNNRVLVAQGLNRVRRGLACPGINALFEVTGRDPANATARDFAFGIAPRINAAGRLTEMGIGIECLLTDDPVTAQELAQELDSLNRERRELEDTMQLDANALVSHMDWEHRATVTLFEPDWHQGVVGLVASRVKEKINRPVIAFAPDDEEGLLKGSGRSIEGIHLRDALDHVSKMRPDIIERFGGHAMA
;
A
#
# COMPACT_ATOMS: atom_id res chain seq x y z
N GLY A 1 -14.59 -7.60 10.41
CA GLY A 1 -15.20 -8.41 11.46
C GLY A 1 -16.23 -7.59 12.21
N ASP A 2 -17.29 -8.24 12.67
CA ASP A 2 -18.42 -7.59 13.36
C ASP A 2 -18.08 -7.16 14.79
N LEU A 3 -16.93 -7.59 15.30
CA LEU A 3 -16.45 -7.23 16.62
C LEU A 3 -15.31 -6.18 16.51
N LEU A 4 -15.51 -5.07 17.21
CA LEU A 4 -14.45 -4.07 17.36
C LEU A 4 -13.40 -4.59 18.34
N PRO A 5 -12.09 -4.32 18.12
CA PRO A 5 -11.05 -4.68 19.05
C PRO A 5 -11.22 -3.92 20.37
N GLU A 6 -10.80 -4.53 21.48
CA GLU A 6 -10.74 -3.85 22.77
C GLU A 6 -9.65 -2.78 22.74
N ALA A 7 -10.05 -1.52 22.67
CA ALA A 7 -9.15 -0.36 22.66
C ALA A 7 -9.77 0.80 23.39
N ALA A 8 -8.94 1.67 23.98
CA ALA A 8 -9.39 2.87 24.67
C ALA A 8 -10.12 3.86 23.73
N CYS A 9 -9.76 3.88 22.46
CA CYS A 9 -10.39 4.70 21.43
C CYS A 9 -10.19 4.05 20.05
N ILE A 10 -11.20 4.11 19.20
CA ILE A 10 -11.15 3.65 17.81
C ILE A 10 -11.62 4.80 16.93
N VAL A 11 -10.74 5.25 16.03
CA VAL A 11 -11.05 6.24 15.00
C VAL A 11 -11.07 5.56 13.63
N ASN A 12 -12.25 5.18 13.18
CA ASN A 12 -12.45 4.53 11.89
C ASN A 12 -13.75 5.02 11.26
N PRO A 13 -13.69 5.68 10.08
CA PRO A 13 -14.89 6.20 9.42
C PRO A 13 -15.87 5.09 8.96
N ASN A 14 -15.41 3.83 8.93
CA ASN A 14 -16.21 2.69 8.48
C ASN A 14 -16.91 1.91 9.62
N VAL A 15 -16.76 2.37 10.87
CA VAL A 15 -17.54 1.79 11.99
C VAL A 15 -19.02 2.09 11.79
N GLY A 16 -19.87 1.11 12.09
CA GLY A 16 -21.34 1.27 12.03
C GLY A 16 -21.79 2.47 12.86
N GLY A 17 -22.67 3.30 12.28
CA GLY A 17 -23.17 4.53 12.91
C GLY A 17 -22.24 5.75 12.87
N CYS A 18 -21.06 5.66 12.25
CA CYS A 18 -20.20 6.82 12.05
C CYS A 18 -20.76 7.75 10.96
N ASP A 19 -20.95 9.03 11.26
CA ASP A 19 -21.50 10.04 10.34
C ASP A 19 -20.43 10.73 9.48
N PHE A 20 -19.16 10.35 9.60
CA PHE A 20 -18.09 10.94 8.80
C PHE A 20 -18.33 10.66 7.30
N PRO A 21 -18.42 11.70 6.44
CA PRO A 21 -18.94 11.55 5.08
C PRO A 21 -18.00 10.79 4.13
N SER A 22 -16.68 10.83 4.36
CA SER A 22 -15.71 10.13 3.53
C SER A 22 -15.38 8.77 4.12
N LYS A 23 -15.92 7.71 3.51
CA LYS A 23 -15.65 6.32 3.93
C LYS A 23 -14.40 5.72 3.28
N ALA A 24 -13.84 6.39 2.29
CA ALA A 24 -12.70 5.96 1.50
C ALA A 24 -11.37 6.61 1.95
N LEU A 25 -11.27 7.11 3.18
CA LEU A 25 -10.01 7.67 3.67
C LEU A 25 -8.93 6.59 3.79
N ALA A 26 -7.73 6.90 3.29
CA ALA A 26 -6.51 6.18 3.65
C ALA A 26 -6.16 6.39 5.13
N GLY A 27 -5.40 5.49 5.73
CA GLY A 27 -4.97 5.60 7.13
C GLY A 27 -4.28 6.93 7.47
N CYS A 28 -3.43 7.43 6.56
CA CYS A 28 -2.79 8.75 6.70
C CYS A 28 -3.82 9.90 6.70
N GLY A 29 -4.89 9.79 5.92
CA GLY A 29 -6.00 10.75 5.90
C GLY A 29 -6.76 10.75 7.23
N VAL A 30 -7.06 9.58 7.79
CA VAL A 30 -7.69 9.46 9.12
C VAL A 30 -6.79 10.11 10.17
N MET A 31 -5.50 9.80 10.20
CA MET A 31 -4.55 10.39 11.13
C MET A 31 -4.47 11.91 10.99
N PHE A 32 -4.51 12.43 9.77
CA PHE A 32 -4.50 13.87 9.54
C PHE A 32 -5.71 14.58 10.17
N TYR A 33 -6.91 13.99 10.09
CA TYR A 33 -8.10 14.49 10.78
C TYR A 33 -7.97 14.41 12.30
N VAL A 34 -7.40 13.33 12.83
CA VAL A 34 -7.10 13.22 14.27
C VAL A 34 -6.15 14.33 14.71
N LEU A 35 -5.08 14.60 13.96
CA LEU A 35 -4.15 15.69 14.25
C LEU A 35 -4.83 17.08 14.20
N MET A 36 -5.75 17.32 13.25
CA MET A 36 -6.51 18.56 13.20
C MET A 36 -7.42 18.73 14.43
N ALA A 37 -8.10 17.66 14.85
CA ALA A 37 -8.94 17.68 16.05
C ALA A 37 -8.09 17.88 17.31
N LEU A 38 -6.99 17.16 17.46
CA LEU A 38 -6.05 17.28 18.57
C LEU A 38 -5.48 18.70 18.66
N ARG A 39 -5.03 19.27 17.54
CA ARG A 39 -4.54 20.65 17.49
C ARG A 39 -5.61 21.65 17.98
N THR A 40 -6.85 21.43 17.57
CA THR A 40 -7.97 22.30 18.00
C THR A 40 -8.21 22.19 19.49
N GLU A 41 -8.22 20.97 20.04
CA GLU A 41 -8.42 20.73 21.47
C GLU A 41 -7.28 21.30 22.31
N LEU A 42 -6.03 21.08 21.93
CA LEU A 42 -4.86 21.63 22.64
C LEU A 42 -4.84 23.17 22.61
N ARG A 43 -5.29 23.78 21.52
CA ARG A 43 -5.47 25.25 21.48
C ARG A 43 -6.56 25.70 22.41
N ASN A 44 -7.69 25.00 22.51
CA ASN A 44 -8.77 25.34 23.45
C ASN A 44 -8.32 25.20 24.90
N ARG A 45 -7.40 24.29 25.21
CA ARG A 45 -6.75 24.11 26.50
C ARG A 45 -5.62 25.12 26.79
N GLY A 46 -5.30 26.00 25.84
CA GLY A 46 -4.27 27.03 26.01
C GLY A 46 -2.83 26.52 25.93
N VAL A 47 -2.58 25.30 25.41
CA VAL A 47 -1.23 24.75 25.23
C VAL A 47 -0.45 25.58 24.19
N PHE A 48 -1.15 26.10 23.17
CA PHE A 48 -0.64 27.02 22.16
C PHE A 48 -1.80 27.88 21.61
N ASP A 49 -1.48 28.97 20.95
CA ASP A 49 -2.42 29.82 20.23
C ASP A 49 -2.39 29.60 18.71
N ARG A 50 -3.09 30.44 17.95
CA ARG A 50 -3.12 30.36 16.49
C ARG A 50 -1.78 30.67 15.82
N THR A 51 -0.88 31.38 16.50
CA THR A 51 0.43 31.80 15.96
C THR A 51 1.50 30.77 16.27
N THR A 52 1.40 30.05 17.38
CA THR A 52 2.38 29.07 17.88
C THR A 52 1.97 27.62 17.61
N GLN A 53 0.73 27.36 17.15
CA GLN A 53 0.24 26.02 16.87
C GLN A 53 1.03 25.31 15.75
N PRO A 54 1.14 23.97 15.80
CA PRO A 54 1.78 23.18 14.74
C PRO A 54 1.16 23.42 13.37
N ARG A 55 2.01 23.56 12.34
CA ARG A 55 1.63 23.77 10.94
C ARG A 55 1.34 22.44 10.25
N LEU A 56 0.11 21.92 10.44
CA LEU A 56 -0.32 20.65 9.84
C LEU A 56 -0.38 20.68 8.30
N ASP A 57 -0.50 21.85 7.70
CA ASP A 57 -0.40 22.01 6.25
C ASP A 57 0.95 21.53 5.67
N LYS A 58 2.02 21.48 6.50
CA LYS A 58 3.31 20.91 6.11
C LYS A 58 3.26 19.39 5.87
N LEU A 59 2.25 18.70 6.34
CA LEU A 59 2.06 17.26 6.17
C LEU A 59 1.18 16.90 4.97
N SER A 60 0.64 17.90 4.26
CA SER A 60 -0.35 17.65 3.20
C SER A 60 0.23 16.92 1.99
N ASP A 61 1.52 17.04 1.71
CA ASP A 61 2.24 16.29 0.68
C ASP A 61 2.34 14.79 1.02
N LEU A 62 2.64 14.45 2.29
CA LEU A 62 2.64 13.07 2.78
C LEU A 62 1.24 12.47 2.78
N VAL A 63 0.23 13.25 3.19
CA VAL A 63 -1.18 12.81 3.15
C VAL A 63 -1.64 12.53 1.72
N ALA A 64 -1.26 13.39 0.78
CA ALA A 64 -1.57 13.19 -0.64
C ALA A 64 -0.87 11.95 -1.20
N LEU A 65 0.42 11.76 -0.89
CA LEU A 65 1.17 10.59 -1.29
C LEU A 65 0.53 9.31 -0.75
N GLY A 66 0.26 9.23 0.55
CA GLY A 66 -0.36 8.05 1.15
C GLY A 66 -1.77 7.78 0.63
N THR A 67 -2.59 8.82 0.39
CA THR A 67 -3.93 8.67 -0.20
C THR A 67 -3.87 8.06 -1.61
N VAL A 68 -2.90 8.50 -2.43
CA VAL A 68 -2.72 7.97 -3.79
C VAL A 68 -2.10 6.59 -3.78
N ALA A 69 -1.10 6.35 -2.92
CA ALA A 69 -0.38 5.07 -2.83
C ALA A 69 -1.26 3.92 -2.35
N ASP A 70 -2.24 4.20 -1.49
CA ASP A 70 -3.21 3.23 -0.95
C ASP A 70 -4.36 2.92 -1.93
N VAL A 71 -4.38 3.59 -3.08
CA VAL A 71 -5.36 3.37 -4.17
C VAL A 71 -6.82 3.49 -3.70
N VAL A 72 -7.07 4.33 -2.72
CA VAL A 72 -8.43 4.58 -2.21
C VAL A 72 -9.28 5.33 -3.23
N GLN A 73 -10.59 5.17 -3.13
CA GLN A 73 -11.51 5.94 -3.96
C GLN A 73 -11.31 7.45 -3.75
N LEU A 74 -11.06 8.19 -4.82
CA LEU A 74 -10.92 9.64 -4.79
C LEU A 74 -12.30 10.32 -4.75
N ASP A 75 -12.99 10.21 -3.62
CA ASP A 75 -14.19 10.99 -3.33
C ASP A 75 -13.85 12.50 -3.21
N HIS A 76 -14.85 13.32 -2.95
CA HIS A 76 -14.63 14.78 -2.86
C HIS A 76 -13.55 15.13 -1.82
N ASN A 77 -13.59 14.50 -0.65
CA ASN A 77 -12.66 14.78 0.44
C ASN A 77 -11.22 14.37 0.09
N ASN A 78 -11.03 13.15 -0.43
CA ASN A 78 -9.72 12.68 -0.85
C ASN A 78 -9.14 13.52 -1.99
N ARG A 79 -9.97 14.00 -2.92
CA ARG A 79 -9.53 14.92 -3.98
C ARG A 79 -9.02 16.24 -3.41
N VAL A 80 -9.67 16.79 -2.37
CA VAL A 80 -9.21 18.01 -1.69
C VAL A 80 -7.86 17.77 -1.03
N LEU A 81 -7.69 16.66 -0.29
CA LEU A 81 -6.43 16.32 0.36
C LEU A 81 -5.30 16.15 -0.67
N VAL A 82 -5.54 15.40 -1.74
CA VAL A 82 -4.55 15.18 -2.81
C VAL A 82 -4.21 16.49 -3.52
N ALA A 83 -5.19 17.32 -3.84
CA ALA A 83 -4.97 18.61 -4.49
C ALA A 83 -4.10 19.56 -3.64
N GLN A 84 -4.33 19.60 -2.32
CA GLN A 84 -3.53 20.42 -1.40
C GLN A 84 -2.07 19.94 -1.33
N GLY A 85 -1.85 18.63 -1.22
CA GLY A 85 -0.51 18.08 -1.19
C GLY A 85 0.25 18.28 -2.51
N LEU A 86 -0.39 18.03 -3.64
CA LEU A 86 0.21 18.30 -4.97
C LEU A 86 0.53 19.78 -5.17
N ASN A 87 -0.35 20.68 -4.71
CA ASN A 87 -0.08 22.12 -4.78
C ASN A 87 1.14 22.51 -3.94
N ARG A 88 1.33 21.86 -2.78
CA ARG A 88 2.51 22.05 -1.94
C ARG A 88 3.79 21.57 -2.67
N VAL A 89 3.75 20.39 -3.30
CA VAL A 89 4.88 19.86 -4.11
C VAL A 89 5.23 20.82 -5.24
N ARG A 90 4.24 21.26 -6.04
CA ARG A 90 4.45 22.18 -7.17
C ARG A 90 5.06 23.52 -6.78
N ARG A 91 4.87 23.93 -5.55
CA ARG A 91 5.44 25.18 -4.98
C ARG A 91 6.82 24.99 -4.40
N GLY A 92 7.44 23.79 -4.51
CA GLY A 92 8.75 23.48 -3.94
C GLY A 92 8.77 23.45 -2.42
N LEU A 93 7.62 23.17 -1.78
CA LEU A 93 7.46 23.14 -0.33
C LEU A 93 7.34 21.71 0.22
N ALA A 94 7.52 20.69 -0.61
CA ALA A 94 7.48 19.30 -0.20
C ALA A 94 8.61 18.96 0.78
N CYS A 95 8.42 17.87 1.57
CA CYS A 95 9.50 17.37 2.42
C CYS A 95 10.70 16.90 1.58
N PRO A 96 11.93 16.89 2.16
CA PRO A 96 13.13 16.49 1.42
C PRO A 96 12.99 15.13 0.73
N GLY A 97 12.40 14.13 1.40
CA GLY A 97 12.20 12.79 0.84
C GLY A 97 11.33 12.76 -0.42
N ILE A 98 10.23 13.52 -0.46
CA ILE A 98 9.40 13.63 -1.67
C ILE A 98 10.18 14.30 -2.80
N ASN A 99 10.94 15.36 -2.52
CA ASN A 99 11.76 16.03 -3.53
C ASN A 99 12.83 15.09 -4.09
N ALA A 100 13.55 14.35 -3.23
CA ALA A 100 14.54 13.36 -3.63
C ALA A 100 13.92 12.23 -4.48
N LEU A 101 12.73 11.75 -4.12
CA LEU A 101 12.00 10.76 -4.91
C LEU A 101 11.57 11.28 -6.28
N PHE A 102 11.21 12.55 -6.41
CA PHE A 102 10.98 13.18 -7.71
C PHE A 102 12.27 13.19 -8.55
N GLU A 103 13.38 13.57 -7.94
CA GLU A 103 14.69 13.63 -8.62
C GLU A 103 15.13 12.26 -9.17
N VAL A 104 15.11 11.19 -8.36
CA VAL A 104 15.50 9.84 -8.82
C VAL A 104 14.53 9.27 -9.86
N THR A 105 13.30 9.80 -9.95
CA THR A 105 12.35 9.43 -11.01
C THR A 105 12.57 10.21 -12.31
N GLY A 106 13.36 11.27 -12.30
CA GLY A 106 13.51 12.20 -13.42
C GLY A 106 12.23 12.99 -13.72
N ARG A 107 11.32 13.13 -12.75
CA ARG A 107 10.04 13.85 -12.91
C ARG A 107 10.17 15.25 -12.35
N ASP A 108 9.47 16.19 -12.99
CA ASP A 108 9.46 17.58 -12.55
C ASP A 108 8.42 17.82 -11.46
N PRO A 109 8.82 18.15 -10.21
CA PRO A 109 7.89 18.41 -9.13
C PRO A 109 7.00 19.65 -9.39
N ALA A 110 7.42 20.62 -10.21
CA ALA A 110 6.63 21.80 -10.54
C ALA A 110 5.35 21.45 -11.33
N ASN A 111 5.36 20.32 -12.03
CA ASN A 111 4.25 19.77 -12.79
C ASN A 111 3.65 18.49 -12.17
N ALA A 112 3.91 18.24 -10.88
CA ALA A 112 3.50 17.02 -10.18
C ALA A 112 1.99 16.72 -10.31
N THR A 113 1.67 15.47 -10.56
CA THR A 113 0.29 14.95 -10.66
C THR A 113 0.11 13.75 -9.72
N ALA A 114 -1.13 13.34 -9.49
CA ALA A 114 -1.42 12.10 -8.75
C ALA A 114 -0.79 10.87 -9.43
N ARG A 115 -0.65 10.90 -10.76
CA ARG A 115 0.01 9.82 -11.51
C ARG A 115 1.49 9.70 -11.17
N ASP A 116 2.17 10.81 -10.87
CA ASP A 116 3.58 10.78 -10.46
C ASP A 116 3.73 10.12 -9.09
N PHE A 117 2.82 10.39 -8.18
CA PHE A 117 2.75 9.67 -6.91
C PHE A 117 2.45 8.18 -7.11
N ALA A 118 1.41 7.83 -7.88
CA ALA A 118 0.97 6.45 -8.07
C ALA A 118 2.01 5.56 -8.78
N PHE A 119 2.66 6.08 -9.82
CA PHE A 119 3.53 5.29 -10.70
C PHE A 119 5.01 5.68 -10.64
N GLY A 120 5.33 6.81 -10.05
CA GLY A 120 6.69 7.25 -9.80
C GLY A 120 7.15 6.93 -8.38
N ILE A 121 6.54 7.53 -7.39
CA ILE A 121 7.02 7.55 -6.00
C ILE A 121 6.57 6.32 -5.21
N ALA A 122 5.26 6.04 -5.16
CA ALA A 122 4.71 4.96 -4.35
C ALA A 122 5.33 3.56 -4.64
N PRO A 123 5.61 3.17 -5.90
CA PRO A 123 6.25 1.89 -6.18
C PRO A 123 7.63 1.72 -5.57
N ARG A 124 8.40 2.81 -5.42
CA ARG A 124 9.73 2.80 -4.79
C ARG A 124 9.63 2.56 -3.30
N ILE A 125 8.77 3.29 -2.62
CA ILE A 125 8.50 3.10 -1.19
C ILE A 125 7.98 1.68 -0.93
N ASN A 126 7.03 1.21 -1.73
CA ASN A 126 6.46 -0.13 -1.60
C ASN A 126 7.46 -1.25 -1.87
N ALA A 127 8.51 -1.01 -2.68
CA ALA A 127 9.55 -1.99 -2.95
C ALA A 127 10.35 -2.34 -1.70
N ALA A 128 10.63 -1.37 -0.82
CA ALA A 128 11.30 -1.61 0.44
C ALA A 128 10.54 -2.64 1.30
N GLY A 129 9.25 -2.44 1.54
CA GLY A 129 8.45 -3.39 2.32
C GLY A 129 8.19 -4.75 1.65
N ARG A 130 8.59 -4.92 0.38
CA ARG A 130 8.48 -6.20 -0.33
C ARG A 130 9.79 -6.99 -0.32
N LEU A 131 10.93 -6.32 -0.44
CA LEU A 131 12.23 -6.95 -0.59
C LEU A 131 13.08 -6.88 0.68
N THR A 132 12.86 -5.86 1.51
CA THR A 132 13.63 -5.61 2.73
C THR A 132 12.70 -5.13 3.85
N GLU A 133 13.02 -4.00 4.46
CA GLU A 133 12.26 -3.38 5.53
C GLU A 133 11.66 -2.04 5.11
N MET A 134 10.41 -1.79 5.47
CA MET A 134 9.73 -0.51 5.22
C MET A 134 10.42 0.68 5.90
N GLY A 135 11.30 0.43 6.88
CA GLY A 135 12.06 1.45 7.62
C GLY A 135 12.75 2.46 6.72
N ILE A 136 13.40 2.01 5.63
CA ILE A 136 14.08 2.86 4.65
C ILE A 136 13.12 3.89 4.03
N GLY A 137 11.92 3.44 3.64
CA GLY A 137 10.89 4.31 3.08
C GLY A 137 10.35 5.33 4.09
N ILE A 138 10.19 4.90 5.34
CA ILE A 138 9.73 5.77 6.45
C ILE A 138 10.79 6.83 6.73
N GLU A 139 12.07 6.44 6.87
CA GLU A 139 13.17 7.36 7.14
C GLU A 139 13.36 8.39 6.02
N CYS A 140 13.27 7.96 4.77
CA CYS A 140 13.30 8.85 3.61
C CYS A 140 12.24 9.96 3.69
N LEU A 141 11.03 9.64 4.16
CA LEU A 141 9.93 10.60 4.28
C LEU A 141 9.98 11.45 5.56
N LEU A 142 10.71 10.99 6.60
CA LEU A 142 10.78 11.67 7.90
C LEU A 142 12.02 12.57 8.04
N THR A 143 13.10 12.30 7.31
CA THR A 143 14.32 13.10 7.43
C THR A 143 14.12 14.54 6.96
N ASP A 144 14.67 15.47 7.72
CA ASP A 144 14.76 16.90 7.34
C ASP A 144 16.06 17.22 6.58
N ASP A 145 17.01 16.26 6.52
CA ASP A 145 18.28 16.43 5.82
C ASP A 145 18.15 16.03 4.33
N PRO A 146 18.36 16.97 3.38
CA PRO A 146 18.28 16.67 1.96
C PRO A 146 19.28 15.65 1.45
N VAL A 147 20.47 15.56 2.07
CA VAL A 147 21.52 14.61 1.65
C VAL A 147 21.09 13.19 2.01
N THR A 148 20.70 12.96 3.25
CA THR A 148 20.15 11.68 3.72
C THR A 148 18.92 11.29 2.90
N ALA A 149 18.02 12.24 2.62
CA ALA A 149 16.85 11.98 1.78
C ALA A 149 17.21 11.47 0.38
N GLN A 150 18.26 12.06 -0.21
CA GLN A 150 18.74 11.68 -1.55
C GLN A 150 19.37 10.28 -1.55
N GLU A 151 20.16 9.94 -0.55
CA GLU A 151 20.77 8.61 -0.40
C GLU A 151 19.67 7.53 -0.27
N LEU A 152 18.71 7.75 0.62
CA LEU A 152 17.58 6.83 0.83
C LEU A 152 16.69 6.72 -0.41
N ALA A 153 16.44 7.81 -1.15
CA ALA A 153 15.67 7.77 -2.38
C ALA A 153 16.38 6.96 -3.50
N GLN A 154 17.71 7.03 -3.58
CA GLN A 154 18.51 6.22 -4.51
C GLN A 154 18.43 4.72 -4.15
N GLU A 155 18.50 4.40 -2.86
CA GLU A 155 18.33 3.02 -2.38
C GLU A 155 16.94 2.49 -2.71
N LEU A 156 15.88 3.27 -2.46
CA LEU A 156 14.51 2.93 -2.82
C LEU A 156 14.32 2.74 -4.35
N ASP A 157 15.00 3.53 -5.17
CA ASP A 157 14.99 3.36 -6.63
C ASP A 157 15.68 2.05 -7.05
N SER A 158 16.79 1.70 -6.40
CA SER A 158 17.49 0.43 -6.64
C SER A 158 16.61 -0.76 -6.28
N LEU A 159 16.02 -0.76 -5.08
CA LEU A 159 15.07 -1.79 -4.65
C LEU A 159 13.87 -1.93 -5.59
N ASN A 160 13.37 -0.81 -6.11
CA ASN A 160 12.25 -0.86 -7.06
C ASN A 160 12.66 -1.44 -8.42
N ARG A 161 13.90 -1.25 -8.87
CA ARG A 161 14.43 -1.92 -10.09
C ARG A 161 14.56 -3.42 -9.86
N GLU A 162 15.19 -3.83 -8.77
CA GLU A 162 15.31 -5.24 -8.39
C GLU A 162 13.94 -5.92 -8.28
N ARG A 163 12.98 -5.29 -7.61
CA ARG A 163 11.61 -5.81 -7.54
C ARG A 163 10.99 -6.01 -8.93
N ARG A 164 11.24 -5.10 -9.89
CA ARG A 164 10.72 -5.24 -11.26
C ARG A 164 11.37 -6.41 -12.00
N GLU A 165 12.67 -6.58 -11.88
CA GLU A 165 13.41 -7.69 -12.49
C GLU A 165 12.92 -9.04 -11.97
N LEU A 166 12.70 -9.14 -10.64
CA LEU A 166 12.08 -10.31 -10.02
C LEU A 166 10.65 -10.54 -10.53
N GLU A 167 9.82 -9.47 -10.61
CA GLU A 167 8.45 -9.56 -11.11
C GLU A 167 8.42 -10.06 -12.55
N ASP A 168 9.29 -9.54 -13.42
CA ASP A 168 9.36 -9.92 -14.83
C ASP A 168 9.78 -11.39 -14.99
N THR A 169 10.78 -11.86 -14.23
CA THR A 169 11.21 -13.26 -14.24
C THR A 169 10.09 -14.19 -13.76
N MET A 170 9.53 -13.92 -12.59
CA MET A 170 8.45 -14.71 -12.01
C MET A 170 7.19 -14.70 -12.89
N GLN A 171 6.94 -13.62 -13.63
CA GLN A 171 5.82 -13.53 -14.56
C GLN A 171 6.04 -14.42 -15.81
N LEU A 172 7.27 -14.55 -16.28
CA LEU A 172 7.60 -15.50 -17.38
C LEU A 172 7.36 -16.93 -16.92
N ASP A 173 7.82 -17.31 -15.73
CA ASP A 173 7.60 -18.63 -15.15
C ASP A 173 6.10 -18.92 -14.99
N ALA A 174 5.36 -17.98 -14.39
CA ALA A 174 3.92 -18.11 -14.22
C ALA A 174 3.17 -18.28 -15.54
N ASN A 175 3.58 -17.54 -16.58
CA ASN A 175 3.00 -17.70 -17.91
C ASN A 175 3.30 -19.08 -18.52
N ALA A 176 4.50 -19.61 -18.32
CA ALA A 176 4.87 -20.96 -18.76
C ALA A 176 4.03 -22.02 -18.02
N LEU A 177 3.92 -21.95 -16.69
CA LEU A 177 3.07 -22.84 -15.90
C LEU A 177 1.62 -22.84 -16.39
N VAL A 178 1.03 -21.65 -16.54
CA VAL A 178 -0.37 -21.50 -16.99
C VAL A 178 -0.57 -22.04 -18.40
N SER A 179 0.42 -21.89 -19.32
CA SER A 179 0.30 -22.39 -20.69
C SER A 179 0.25 -23.91 -20.80
N HIS A 180 0.78 -24.62 -19.81
CA HIS A 180 0.78 -26.09 -19.72
C HIS A 180 -0.34 -26.64 -18.85
N MET A 181 -1.15 -25.76 -18.23
CA MET A 181 -2.20 -26.14 -17.30
C MET A 181 -3.58 -26.08 -17.97
N ASP A 182 -4.40 -27.08 -17.75
CA ASP A 182 -5.83 -27.03 -18.11
C ASP A 182 -6.60 -26.19 -17.09
N TRP A 183 -6.41 -24.86 -17.15
CA TRP A 183 -7.05 -23.92 -16.23
C TRP A 183 -8.49 -23.58 -16.61
N GLU A 184 -8.91 -23.82 -17.84
CA GLU A 184 -10.25 -23.48 -18.32
C GLU A 184 -11.32 -24.25 -17.58
N HIS A 185 -11.03 -25.49 -17.17
CA HIS A 185 -11.93 -26.35 -16.38
C HIS A 185 -11.74 -26.22 -14.86
N ARG A 186 -10.93 -25.27 -14.40
CA ARG A 186 -10.68 -25.06 -12.97
C ARG A 186 -11.38 -23.81 -12.45
N ALA A 187 -11.96 -23.90 -11.25
CA ALA A 187 -12.54 -22.75 -10.56
C ALA A 187 -11.47 -21.76 -10.07
N THR A 188 -10.30 -22.27 -9.71
CA THR A 188 -9.14 -21.50 -9.18
C THR A 188 -7.85 -22.04 -9.75
N VAL A 189 -6.80 -21.20 -9.74
CA VAL A 189 -5.44 -21.59 -10.12
C VAL A 189 -4.49 -21.33 -8.97
N THR A 190 -3.67 -22.31 -8.66
CA THR A 190 -2.55 -22.19 -7.71
C THR A 190 -1.24 -22.34 -8.45
N LEU A 191 -0.28 -21.48 -8.14
CA LEU A 191 1.04 -21.45 -8.74
C LEU A 191 2.10 -21.51 -7.65
N PHE A 192 3.18 -22.19 -7.91
CA PHE A 192 4.33 -22.29 -7.01
C PHE A 192 5.60 -22.57 -7.82
N GLU A 193 6.66 -21.87 -7.48
CA GLU A 193 8.02 -22.20 -7.87
C GLU A 193 8.96 -22.01 -6.67
N PRO A 194 9.95 -22.89 -6.49
CA PRO A 194 10.84 -22.84 -5.32
C PRO A 194 11.73 -21.60 -5.29
N ASP A 195 11.99 -20.98 -6.43
CA ASP A 195 12.84 -19.80 -6.54
C ASP A 195 12.04 -18.48 -6.51
N TRP A 196 10.74 -18.54 -6.30
CA TRP A 196 9.92 -17.33 -6.23
C TRP A 196 10.09 -16.57 -4.91
N HIS A 197 10.07 -15.25 -5.00
CA HIS A 197 10.20 -14.35 -3.86
C HIS A 197 8.83 -14.04 -3.23
N GLN A 198 8.70 -14.30 -1.91
CA GLN A 198 7.43 -14.12 -1.17
C GLN A 198 6.83 -12.69 -1.25
N GLY A 199 7.66 -11.64 -1.34
CA GLY A 199 7.20 -10.24 -1.45
C GLY A 199 6.63 -9.87 -2.83
N VAL A 200 6.83 -10.73 -3.85
CA VAL A 200 6.45 -10.48 -5.26
C VAL A 200 5.29 -11.35 -5.73
N VAL A 201 5.04 -12.51 -5.10
CA VAL A 201 3.97 -13.45 -5.51
C VAL A 201 2.60 -12.80 -5.66
N GLY A 202 2.29 -11.78 -4.85
CA GLY A 202 1.03 -11.06 -4.95
C GLY A 202 0.87 -10.22 -6.23
N LEU A 203 1.97 -9.75 -6.81
CA LEU A 203 1.98 -9.04 -8.09
C LEU A 203 1.77 -10.04 -9.24
N VAL A 204 2.46 -11.18 -9.19
CA VAL A 204 2.31 -12.28 -10.14
C VAL A 204 0.88 -12.81 -10.15
N ALA A 205 0.32 -13.10 -8.97
CA ALA A 205 -1.08 -13.54 -8.84
C ALA A 205 -2.07 -12.54 -9.47
N SER A 206 -1.84 -11.24 -9.30
CA SER A 206 -2.67 -10.19 -9.91
C SER A 206 -2.62 -10.24 -11.43
N ARG A 207 -1.42 -10.32 -12.02
CA ARG A 207 -1.23 -10.37 -13.47
C ARG A 207 -1.84 -11.63 -14.10
N VAL A 208 -1.62 -12.78 -13.47
CA VAL A 208 -2.20 -14.04 -13.94
C VAL A 208 -3.73 -14.00 -13.86
N LYS A 209 -4.28 -13.54 -12.72
CA LYS A 209 -5.72 -13.36 -12.54
C LYS A 209 -6.34 -12.48 -13.63
N GLU A 210 -5.70 -11.37 -14.01
CA GLU A 210 -6.17 -10.48 -15.08
C GLU A 210 -6.19 -11.19 -16.43
N LYS A 211 -5.21 -12.07 -16.70
CA LYS A 211 -5.09 -12.80 -17.95
C LYS A 211 -6.14 -13.92 -18.11
N ILE A 212 -6.37 -14.71 -17.05
CA ILE A 212 -7.24 -15.91 -17.13
C ILE A 212 -8.65 -15.70 -16.55
N ASN A 213 -8.89 -14.55 -15.91
CA ASN A 213 -10.16 -14.21 -15.24
C ASN A 213 -10.65 -15.32 -14.28
N ARG A 214 -9.75 -15.80 -13.41
CA ARG A 214 -9.99 -16.78 -12.35
C ARG A 214 -9.30 -16.32 -11.07
N PRO A 215 -9.79 -16.71 -9.88
CA PRO A 215 -9.01 -16.55 -8.65
C PRO A 215 -7.67 -17.27 -8.76
N VAL A 216 -6.61 -16.58 -8.38
CA VAL A 216 -5.23 -17.11 -8.41
C VAL A 216 -4.60 -16.95 -7.04
N ILE A 217 -3.93 -18.00 -6.56
CA ILE A 217 -3.05 -17.95 -5.40
C ILE A 217 -1.66 -18.35 -5.87
N ALA A 218 -0.70 -17.46 -5.70
CA ALA A 218 0.71 -17.73 -5.97
C ALA A 218 1.44 -17.92 -4.65
N PHE A 219 2.28 -18.96 -4.57
CA PHE A 219 3.04 -19.34 -3.40
C PHE A 219 4.54 -19.22 -3.68
N ALA A 220 5.29 -18.87 -2.65
CA ALA A 220 6.75 -18.98 -2.57
C ALA A 220 7.14 -19.69 -1.27
N PRO A 221 8.38 -20.16 -1.14
CA PRO A 221 8.89 -20.61 0.15
C PRO A 221 8.76 -19.50 1.20
N ASP A 222 8.41 -19.87 2.43
CA ASP A 222 8.48 -18.97 3.58
C ASP A 222 9.90 -18.99 4.17
N ASP A 223 10.24 -18.01 4.99
CA ASP A 223 11.49 -18.00 5.77
C ASP A 223 11.53 -19.16 6.79
N GLU A 224 10.37 -19.67 7.19
CA GLU A 224 10.21 -20.86 8.02
C GLU A 224 10.24 -22.12 7.17
N GLU A 225 11.19 -23.03 7.46
CA GLU A 225 11.41 -24.25 6.69
C GLU A 225 10.15 -25.13 6.65
N GLY A 226 9.77 -25.54 5.44
CA GLY A 226 8.61 -26.40 5.20
C GLY A 226 7.28 -25.67 5.05
N LEU A 227 7.25 -24.36 5.22
CA LEU A 227 6.06 -23.53 4.98
C LEU A 227 6.10 -22.80 3.64
N LEU A 228 4.91 -22.49 3.14
CA LEU A 228 4.72 -21.68 1.95
C LEU A 228 3.94 -20.41 2.31
N LYS A 229 4.40 -19.29 1.79
CA LYS A 229 3.68 -18.02 1.87
C LYS A 229 2.91 -17.77 0.58
N GLY A 230 1.59 -17.71 0.69
CA GLY A 230 0.69 -17.49 -0.43
C GLY A 230 0.16 -16.06 -0.50
N SER A 231 -0.05 -15.56 -1.71
CA SER A 231 -0.81 -14.35 -1.94
C SER A 231 -1.89 -14.58 -2.99
N GLY A 232 -3.14 -14.37 -2.59
CA GLY A 232 -4.29 -14.62 -3.44
C GLY A 232 -4.82 -13.34 -4.09
N ARG A 233 -5.42 -13.49 -5.28
CA ARG A 233 -6.19 -12.45 -5.97
C ARG A 233 -7.45 -13.05 -6.53
N SER A 234 -8.58 -12.42 -6.25
CA SER A 234 -9.91 -12.90 -6.66
C SER A 234 -10.49 -12.09 -7.82
N ILE A 235 -11.61 -12.58 -8.33
CA ILE A 235 -12.46 -11.92 -9.31
C ILE A 235 -13.77 -11.49 -8.65
N GLU A 236 -14.54 -10.64 -9.30
CA GLU A 236 -15.86 -10.24 -8.84
C GLU A 236 -16.77 -11.45 -8.64
N GLY A 237 -17.54 -11.44 -7.57
CA GLY A 237 -18.45 -12.53 -7.18
C GLY A 237 -17.83 -13.64 -6.33
N ILE A 238 -16.50 -13.67 -6.14
CA ILE A 238 -15.83 -14.66 -5.28
C ILE A 238 -15.11 -13.96 -4.14
N HIS A 239 -15.60 -14.17 -2.91
CA HIS A 239 -14.99 -13.62 -1.70
C HIS A 239 -13.83 -14.51 -1.22
N LEU A 240 -12.59 -14.11 -1.52
CA LEU A 240 -11.41 -14.94 -1.30
C LEU A 240 -11.23 -15.34 0.17
N ARG A 241 -11.37 -14.40 1.08
CA ARG A 241 -11.23 -14.67 2.52
C ARG A 241 -12.24 -15.71 3.01
N ASP A 242 -13.49 -15.62 2.57
CA ASP A 242 -14.53 -16.58 2.97
C ASP A 242 -14.25 -17.97 2.38
N ALA A 243 -13.74 -18.02 1.15
CA ALA A 243 -13.30 -19.27 0.54
C ALA A 243 -12.14 -19.91 1.33
N LEU A 244 -11.15 -19.12 1.75
CA LEU A 244 -10.04 -19.62 2.60
C LEU A 244 -10.53 -20.04 3.98
N ASP A 245 -11.46 -19.31 4.60
CA ASP A 245 -12.10 -19.71 5.87
C ASP A 245 -12.82 -21.06 5.74
N HIS A 246 -13.53 -21.25 4.62
CA HIS A 246 -14.18 -22.53 4.35
C HIS A 246 -13.18 -23.68 4.20
N VAL A 247 -12.09 -23.47 3.44
CA VAL A 247 -11.03 -24.46 3.25
C VAL A 247 -10.37 -24.80 4.59
N SER A 248 -10.03 -23.79 5.42
CA SER A 248 -9.39 -24.00 6.71
C SER A 248 -10.26 -24.81 7.69
N LYS A 249 -11.59 -24.69 7.61
CA LYS A 249 -12.54 -25.48 8.39
C LYS A 249 -12.65 -26.92 7.89
N MET A 250 -12.58 -27.13 6.57
CA MET A 250 -12.62 -28.46 5.98
C MET A 250 -11.28 -29.22 6.14
N ARG A 251 -10.18 -28.51 6.09
CA ARG A 251 -8.81 -29.04 6.14
C ARG A 251 -7.95 -28.18 7.07
N PRO A 252 -8.06 -28.34 8.40
CA PRO A 252 -7.35 -27.53 9.37
C PRO A 252 -5.82 -27.68 9.31
N ASP A 253 -5.35 -28.73 8.68
CA ASP A 253 -3.94 -29.12 8.53
C ASP A 253 -3.22 -28.42 7.36
N ILE A 254 -3.95 -27.70 6.48
CA ILE A 254 -3.36 -27.12 5.26
C ILE A 254 -3.00 -25.65 5.42
N ILE A 255 -3.81 -24.89 6.17
CA ILE A 255 -3.65 -23.44 6.32
C ILE A 255 -3.39 -23.14 7.79
N GLU A 256 -2.19 -22.74 8.14
CA GLU A 256 -1.85 -22.33 9.51
C GLU A 256 -2.53 -21.01 9.88
N ARG A 257 -2.41 -20.02 9.02
CA ARG A 257 -3.03 -18.70 9.19
C ARG A 257 -3.35 -18.06 7.85
N PHE A 258 -4.37 -17.27 7.83
CA PHE A 258 -4.70 -16.44 6.66
C PHE A 258 -5.33 -15.13 7.10
N GLY A 259 -5.26 -14.14 6.24
CA GLY A 259 -5.92 -12.85 6.39
C GLY A 259 -6.22 -12.26 5.03
N GLY A 260 -7.04 -11.23 4.97
CA GLY A 260 -7.32 -10.59 3.69
C GLY A 260 -8.73 -10.03 3.62
N HIS A 261 -9.10 -9.67 2.40
CA HIS A 261 -10.38 -9.09 2.03
C HIS A 261 -11.06 -9.93 0.94
N ALA A 262 -12.16 -9.43 0.38
CA ALA A 262 -12.91 -10.12 -0.67
C ALA A 262 -12.04 -10.42 -1.91
N MET A 263 -11.18 -9.50 -2.30
CA MET A 263 -10.41 -9.57 -3.55
C MET A 263 -8.94 -9.97 -3.36
N ALA A 264 -8.40 -9.92 -2.12
CA ALA A 264 -7.01 -10.24 -1.81
C ALA A 264 -6.80 -10.67 -0.36
#